data_dd7fe2df62e44311d94eadfb3f433839
#
_entry.id   dd7fe2df62e44311d94eadfb3f433839
#
_cell.length_a   1.000
_cell.length_b   1.000
_cell.length_c   1.000
_cell.angle_alpha   90.00
_cell.angle_beta   90.00
_cell.angle_gamma   90.00
#
_symmetry.space_group_name_H-M   'P 1'
#
loop_
_entity.id
_entity.type
_entity.pdbx_description
1 polymer ?
#
loop_
_entity_poly.entity_id
_entity_poly.type
_entity_poly.pdbx_seq_one_letter_code
_entity_poly.pdbx_strand_id
1 'polypeptide(L)'
;MANIPGYTYGSAAPSPVTMRELEELKQAVLFTAEDEKYLKMAGEVLKDQIEEVLDLWYGFVGSHPHLVYYFSGPDGKPDANYLAAVRKRFGQWILDTCHRPYDQAWLNYQHEIGLRHHRTKKNQTDRVQSVP
;
A
#
# COMPACT_ATOMS: atom_id res chain seq x y z
N MET A 1 14.00 -7.39 12.14
CA MET A 1 13.06 -6.99 11.09
C MET A 1 13.71 -5.97 10.18
N ALA A 2 13.57 -6.15 8.89
CA ALA A 2 14.07 -5.16 7.94
C ALA A 2 13.32 -3.83 8.15
N ASN A 3 14.06 -2.73 8.22
CA ASN A 3 13.46 -1.41 8.27
C ASN A 3 12.89 -1.06 6.89
N ILE A 4 11.61 -0.71 6.85
CA ILE A 4 10.93 -0.29 5.62
C ILE A 4 10.72 1.22 5.69
N PRO A 5 11.45 2.01 4.86
CA PRO A 5 11.33 3.46 4.90
C PRO A 5 9.90 3.94 4.62
N GLY A 6 9.40 4.80 5.49
CA GLY A 6 8.05 5.36 5.36
C GLY A 6 6.91 4.42 5.74
N TYR A 7 7.19 3.22 6.22
CA TYR A 7 6.19 2.29 6.72
C TYR A 7 5.83 2.66 8.17
N THR A 8 4.61 3.13 8.38
CA THR A 8 4.16 3.70 9.66
C THR A 8 2.95 2.97 10.24
N TYR A 9 2.86 1.67 10.02
CA TYR A 9 1.78 0.86 10.58
C TYR A 9 1.77 0.95 12.11
N GLY A 10 0.58 1.17 12.67
CA GLY A 10 0.39 1.35 14.11
C GLY A 10 0.57 2.78 14.62
N SER A 11 1.14 3.69 13.81
CA SER A 11 1.33 5.11 14.17
C SER A 11 0.59 6.08 13.25
N ALA A 12 -0.24 5.58 12.34
CA ALA A 12 -1.05 6.42 11.45
C ALA A 12 -2.16 7.13 12.23
N ALA A 13 -2.54 8.31 11.75
CA ALA A 13 -3.67 9.05 12.31
C ALA A 13 -4.98 8.26 12.19
N PRO A 14 -5.96 8.49 13.09
CA PRO A 14 -7.24 7.80 13.03
C PRO A 14 -7.95 8.01 11.68
N SER A 15 -8.50 6.91 11.14
CA SER A 15 -9.34 6.96 9.95
C SER A 15 -10.65 7.69 10.25
N PRO A 16 -11.21 8.46 9.30
CA PRO A 16 -12.57 8.97 9.42
C PRO A 16 -13.63 7.88 9.27
N VAL A 17 -13.25 6.71 8.74
CA VAL A 17 -14.11 5.54 8.63
C VAL A 17 -14.07 4.77 9.94
N THR A 18 -15.24 4.45 10.49
CA THR A 18 -15.35 3.72 11.76
C THR A 18 -15.29 2.20 11.54
N MET A 19 -14.98 1.47 12.62
CA MET A 19 -15.03 -0.01 12.58
C MET A 19 -16.45 -0.51 12.28
N ARG A 20 -17.48 0.20 12.72
CA ARG A 20 -18.86 -0.11 12.39
C ARG A 20 -19.11 -0.01 10.88
N GLU A 21 -18.64 1.05 10.25
CA GLU A 21 -18.75 1.22 8.80
C GLU A 21 -17.98 0.14 8.04
N LEU A 22 -16.81 -0.25 8.56
CA LEU A 22 -16.06 -1.36 7.97
C LEU A 22 -16.84 -2.67 8.02
N GLU A 23 -17.49 -2.97 9.15
CA GLU A 23 -18.33 -4.16 9.27
C GLU A 23 -19.53 -4.12 8.31
N GLU A 24 -20.15 -2.96 8.13
CA GLU A 24 -21.23 -2.77 7.16
C GLU A 24 -20.73 -3.00 5.72
N LEU A 25 -19.53 -2.51 5.39
CA LEU A 25 -18.90 -2.76 4.09
C LEU A 25 -18.62 -4.26 3.86
N LYS A 26 -18.07 -4.94 4.89
CA LYS A 26 -17.84 -6.39 4.81
C LYS A 26 -19.13 -7.15 4.50
N GLN A 27 -20.22 -6.79 5.19
CA GLN A 27 -21.52 -7.40 4.96
C GLN A 27 -22.02 -7.13 3.54
N ALA A 28 -21.85 -5.91 3.04
CA ALA A 28 -22.31 -5.51 1.71
C ALA A 28 -21.61 -6.27 0.58
N VAL A 29 -20.34 -6.62 0.76
CA VAL A 29 -19.56 -7.38 -0.23
C VAL A 29 -19.47 -8.87 0.10
N LEU A 30 -20.21 -9.33 1.09
CA LEU A 30 -20.26 -10.72 1.53
C LEU A 30 -18.88 -11.26 2.01
N PHE A 31 -18.08 -10.37 2.59
CA PHE A 31 -16.80 -10.75 3.16
C PHE A 31 -16.99 -11.37 4.55
N THR A 32 -16.53 -12.59 4.72
CA THR A 32 -16.74 -13.39 5.92
C THR A 32 -15.42 -13.92 6.52
N ALA A 33 -15.51 -14.60 7.64
CA ALA A 33 -14.38 -15.29 8.26
C ALA A 33 -13.75 -16.33 7.32
N GLU A 34 -14.51 -16.91 6.41
CA GLU A 34 -13.99 -17.84 5.41
C GLU A 34 -13.06 -17.12 4.44
N ASP A 35 -13.41 -15.90 4.01
CA ASP A 35 -12.53 -15.08 3.16
C ASP A 35 -11.23 -14.72 3.88
N GLU A 36 -11.30 -14.39 5.17
CA GLU A 36 -10.10 -14.16 5.99
C GLU A 36 -9.18 -15.38 6.03
N LYS A 37 -9.77 -16.56 6.16
CA LYS A 37 -9.03 -17.83 6.13
C LYS A 37 -8.31 -18.02 4.79
N TYR A 38 -9.01 -17.81 3.68
CA TYR A 38 -8.42 -17.93 2.34
C TYR A 38 -7.36 -16.85 2.05
N LEU A 39 -7.54 -15.64 2.58
CA LEU A 39 -6.51 -14.61 2.49
C LEU A 39 -5.22 -15.02 3.19
N LYS A 40 -5.31 -15.61 4.37
CA LYS A 40 -4.13 -16.14 5.07
C LYS A 40 -3.44 -17.23 4.27
N MET A 41 -4.20 -18.12 3.66
CA MET A 41 -3.66 -19.16 2.78
C MET A 41 -2.98 -18.55 1.54
N ALA A 42 -3.61 -17.54 0.93
CA ALA A 42 -3.04 -16.81 -0.19
C ALA A 42 -1.73 -16.14 0.20
N GLY A 43 -1.67 -15.53 1.38
CA GLY A 43 -0.45 -14.91 1.89
C GLY A 43 0.71 -15.90 2.03
N GLU A 44 0.43 -17.13 2.49
CA GLU A 44 1.45 -18.18 2.57
C GLU A 44 1.98 -18.59 1.19
N VAL A 45 1.13 -18.61 0.18
CA VAL A 45 1.54 -18.87 -1.20
C VAL A 45 2.31 -17.70 -1.80
N LEU A 46 1.86 -16.48 -1.54
CA LEU A 46 2.43 -15.28 -2.17
C LEU A 46 3.74 -14.82 -1.54
N LYS A 47 3.98 -15.11 -0.26
CA LYS A 47 5.14 -14.55 0.47
C LYS A 47 6.48 -14.76 -0.23
N ASP A 48 6.66 -15.89 -0.88
CA ASP A 48 7.89 -16.22 -1.61
C ASP A 48 7.88 -15.69 -3.06
N GLN A 49 6.77 -15.09 -3.51
CA GLN A 49 6.59 -14.59 -4.86
C GLN A 49 6.46 -13.06 -4.92
N ILE A 50 6.57 -12.38 -3.78
CA ILE A 50 6.38 -10.92 -3.68
C ILE A 50 7.30 -10.18 -4.66
N GLU A 51 8.58 -10.55 -4.73
CA GLU A 51 9.53 -9.87 -5.61
C GLU A 51 9.15 -10.01 -7.10
N GLU A 52 8.66 -11.19 -7.50
CA GLU A 52 8.20 -11.41 -8.88
C GLU A 52 6.95 -10.59 -9.19
N VAL A 53 6.01 -10.51 -8.26
CA VAL A 53 4.80 -9.68 -8.39
C VAL A 53 5.18 -8.21 -8.56
N LEU A 54 6.12 -7.72 -7.74
CA LEU A 54 6.59 -6.35 -7.80
C LEU A 54 7.35 -6.05 -9.10
N ASP A 55 8.18 -6.99 -9.56
CA ASP A 55 8.88 -6.87 -10.83
C ASP A 55 7.89 -6.71 -11.99
N LEU A 56 6.85 -7.52 -12.02
CA LEU A 56 5.81 -7.44 -13.04
C LEU A 56 5.07 -6.09 -13.00
N TRP A 57 4.68 -5.65 -11.81
CA TRP A 57 3.97 -4.39 -11.62
C TRP A 57 4.82 -3.17 -12.01
N TYR A 58 6.04 -3.08 -11.50
CA TYR A 58 6.91 -1.95 -11.80
C TYR A 58 7.45 -1.98 -13.21
N GLY A 59 7.58 -3.15 -13.83
CA GLY A 59 7.85 -3.29 -15.25
C GLY A 59 6.73 -2.70 -16.10
N PHE A 60 5.48 -2.99 -15.73
CA PHE A 60 4.31 -2.39 -16.38
C PHE A 60 4.29 -0.86 -16.20
N VAL A 61 4.43 -0.37 -14.98
CA VAL A 61 4.47 1.08 -14.71
C VAL A 61 5.60 1.75 -15.50
N GLY A 62 6.79 1.14 -15.52
CA GLY A 62 7.95 1.66 -16.23
C GLY A 62 7.78 1.78 -17.74
N SER A 63 6.88 1.00 -18.33
CA SER A 63 6.56 1.07 -19.75
C SER A 63 5.59 2.20 -20.11
N HIS A 64 5.07 2.93 -19.12
CA HIS A 64 4.09 4.01 -19.32
C HIS A 64 4.62 5.33 -18.77
N PRO A 65 5.16 6.22 -19.64
CA PRO A 65 5.76 7.49 -19.19
C PRO A 65 4.85 8.36 -18.32
N HIS A 66 3.55 8.38 -18.59
CA HIS A 66 2.59 9.13 -17.78
C HIS A 66 2.42 8.59 -16.36
N LEU A 67 2.72 7.32 -16.12
CA LEU A 67 2.75 6.74 -14.78
C LEU A 67 4.10 6.97 -14.10
N VAL A 68 5.19 6.85 -14.84
CA VAL A 68 6.55 7.08 -14.34
C VAL A 68 6.70 8.52 -13.82
N TYR A 69 5.99 9.47 -14.39
CA TYR A 69 5.99 10.87 -13.95
C TYR A 69 5.80 11.00 -12.42
N TYR A 70 4.89 10.24 -11.84
CA TYR A 70 4.60 10.32 -10.40
C TYR A 70 5.66 9.65 -9.51
N PHE A 71 6.63 8.99 -10.12
CA PHE A 71 7.80 8.41 -9.44
C PHE A 71 9.07 9.20 -9.74
N SER A 72 8.94 10.38 -10.33
CA SER A 72 10.06 11.19 -10.78
C SER A 72 10.33 12.36 -9.85
N GLY A 73 11.58 12.76 -9.73
CA GLY A 73 12.00 13.92 -8.97
C GLY A 73 11.80 15.24 -9.75
N PRO A 74 12.22 16.38 -9.16
CA PRO A 74 12.13 17.69 -9.81
C PRO A 74 12.90 17.78 -11.13
N ASP A 75 13.89 16.93 -11.35
CA ASP A 75 14.67 16.83 -12.59
C ASP A 75 13.94 16.09 -13.73
N GLY A 76 12.73 15.60 -13.47
CA GLY A 76 11.94 14.84 -14.42
C GLY A 76 12.39 13.40 -14.64
N LYS A 77 13.36 12.93 -13.85
CA LYS A 77 13.87 11.56 -13.94
C LYS A 77 13.31 10.69 -12.82
N PRO A 78 13.13 9.37 -13.05
CA PRO A 78 12.70 8.45 -11.99
C PRO A 78 13.63 8.54 -10.79
N ASP A 79 13.05 8.65 -9.59
CA ASP A 79 13.79 8.69 -8.33
C ASP A 79 14.01 7.27 -7.83
N ALA A 80 15.24 6.79 -7.90
CA ALA A 80 15.60 5.43 -7.52
C ALA A 80 15.36 5.15 -6.04
N ASN A 81 15.61 6.12 -5.16
CA ASN A 81 15.40 5.95 -3.72
C ASN A 81 13.91 5.84 -3.40
N TYR A 82 13.11 6.69 -4.02
CA TYR A 82 11.66 6.61 -3.87
C TYR A 82 11.11 5.28 -4.38
N LEU A 83 11.50 4.87 -5.57
CA LEU A 83 11.06 3.58 -6.14
C LEU A 83 11.42 2.41 -5.24
N ALA A 84 12.65 2.39 -4.69
CA ALA A 84 13.07 1.35 -3.75
C ALA A 84 12.22 1.34 -2.48
N ALA A 85 11.88 2.51 -1.94
CA ALA A 85 11.07 2.64 -0.74
C ALA A 85 9.62 2.21 -0.97
N VAL A 86 8.98 2.68 -2.05
CA VAL A 86 7.60 2.30 -2.35
C VAL A 86 7.47 0.82 -2.70
N ARG A 87 8.48 0.25 -3.35
CA ARG A 87 8.53 -1.19 -3.64
C ARG A 87 8.45 -2.01 -2.35
N LYS A 88 9.25 -1.67 -1.35
CA LYS A 88 9.24 -2.34 -0.05
C LYS A 88 7.89 -2.18 0.67
N ARG A 89 7.33 -0.97 0.65
CA ARG A 89 6.03 -0.69 1.27
C ARG A 89 4.91 -1.47 0.58
N PHE A 90 4.93 -1.54 -0.74
CA PHE A 90 3.92 -2.29 -1.48
C PHE A 90 4.01 -3.79 -1.18
N GLY A 91 5.21 -4.37 -1.16
CA GLY A 91 5.40 -5.77 -0.77
C GLY A 91 4.87 -6.05 0.64
N GLN A 92 5.14 -5.17 1.59
CA GLN A 92 4.61 -5.30 2.95
C GLN A 92 3.09 -5.16 2.98
N TRP A 93 2.51 -4.26 2.17
CA TRP A 93 1.06 -4.10 2.07
C TRP A 93 0.37 -5.38 1.59
N ILE A 94 0.96 -6.10 0.64
CA ILE A 94 0.44 -7.40 0.18
C ILE A 94 0.37 -8.38 1.35
N LEU A 95 1.44 -8.48 2.13
CA LEU A 95 1.50 -9.37 3.29
C LEU A 95 0.52 -8.94 4.38
N ASP A 96 0.44 -7.64 4.67
CA ASP A 96 -0.48 -7.10 5.66
C ASP A 96 -1.94 -7.37 5.28
N THR A 97 -2.27 -7.22 4.00
CA THR A 97 -3.63 -7.51 3.49
C THR A 97 -4.01 -8.96 3.72
N CYS A 98 -3.07 -9.87 3.57
CA CYS A 98 -3.31 -11.31 3.72
C CYS A 98 -3.30 -11.78 5.17
N HIS A 99 -2.46 -11.20 6.03
CA HIS A 99 -2.17 -11.76 7.36
C HIS A 99 -2.65 -10.93 8.54
N ARG A 100 -2.75 -9.59 8.40
CA ARG A 100 -3.15 -8.77 9.53
C ARG A 100 -4.66 -8.82 9.77
N PRO A 101 -5.10 -8.74 11.04
CA PRO A 101 -6.52 -8.54 11.32
C PRO A 101 -6.94 -7.16 10.79
N TYR A 102 -8.15 -7.05 10.27
CA TYR A 102 -8.71 -5.79 9.81
C TYR A 102 -9.32 -5.04 10.99
N ASP A 103 -8.44 -4.60 11.90
CA ASP A 103 -8.77 -3.85 13.10
C ASP A 103 -8.62 -2.34 12.88
N GLN A 104 -8.71 -1.55 13.95
CA GLN A 104 -8.58 -0.10 13.87
C GLN A 104 -7.21 0.33 13.33
N ALA A 105 -6.13 -0.35 13.72
CA ALA A 105 -4.79 -0.03 13.23
C ALA A 105 -4.67 -0.28 11.72
N TRP A 106 -5.26 -1.37 11.22
CA TRP A 106 -5.33 -1.67 9.80
C TRP A 106 -6.11 -0.60 9.06
N LEU A 107 -7.29 -0.23 9.56
CA LEU A 107 -8.16 0.77 8.96
C LEU A 107 -7.48 2.14 8.88
N ASN A 108 -6.81 2.55 9.95
CA ASN A 108 -6.06 3.81 9.99
C ASN A 108 -4.94 3.81 8.95
N TYR A 109 -4.24 2.69 8.78
CA TYR A 109 -3.15 2.63 7.83
C TYR A 109 -3.64 2.59 6.37
N GLN A 110 -4.79 1.95 6.09
CA GLN A 110 -5.40 2.03 4.77
C GLN A 110 -5.77 3.47 4.40
N HIS A 111 -6.29 4.23 5.35
CA HIS A 111 -6.56 5.65 5.15
C HIS A 111 -5.27 6.44 4.89
N GLU A 112 -4.21 6.18 5.65
CA GLU A 112 -2.89 6.79 5.43
C GLU A 112 -2.37 6.52 4.02
N ILE A 113 -2.48 5.29 3.53
CA ILE A 113 -2.11 4.93 2.16
C ILE A 113 -2.93 5.75 1.15
N GLY A 114 -4.23 5.87 1.38
CA GLY A 114 -5.11 6.69 0.54
C GLY A 114 -4.65 8.15 0.46
N LEU A 115 -4.28 8.74 1.60
CA LEU A 115 -3.76 10.10 1.64
C LEU A 115 -2.46 10.25 0.86
N ARG A 116 -1.60 9.25 0.87
CA ARG A 116 -0.33 9.25 0.11
C ARG A 116 -0.54 9.14 -1.40
N HIS A 117 -1.72 8.72 -1.84
CA HIS A 117 -2.11 8.70 -3.24
C HIS A 117 -2.92 9.94 -3.64
N HIS A 118 -3.01 10.92 -2.75
CA HIS A 118 -3.72 12.18 -2.97
C HIS A 118 -2.78 13.35 -2.72
N ARG A 119 -3.05 14.49 -3.38
CA ARG A 119 -2.25 15.72 -3.23
C ARG A 119 -2.02 16.17 -1.79
N THR A 120 -2.89 15.77 -0.88
CA THR A 120 -2.79 16.12 0.55
C THR A 120 -1.48 15.64 1.17
N LYS A 121 -1.00 14.46 0.78
CA LYS A 121 0.17 13.85 1.44
C LYS A 121 1.20 13.23 0.50
N LYS A 122 0.95 13.20 -0.80
CA LYS A 122 1.81 12.51 -1.78
C LYS A 122 3.29 12.84 -1.63
N ASN A 123 3.64 14.11 -1.45
CA ASN A 123 5.03 14.56 -1.41
C ASN A 123 5.63 14.69 -0.02
N GLN A 124 4.88 14.41 1.03
CA GLN A 124 5.36 14.63 2.39
C GLN A 124 6.27 13.51 2.89
N THR A 125 6.12 12.31 2.33
CA THR A 125 6.93 11.15 2.72
C THR A 125 8.27 11.11 1.98
N ASP A 126 8.27 11.35 0.68
CA ASP A 126 9.43 11.10 -0.18
C ASP A 126 9.81 12.26 -1.12
N ARG A 127 9.11 13.36 -1.12
CA ARG A 127 9.40 14.58 -1.92
C ARG A 127 9.53 14.33 -3.43
N VAL A 128 8.63 13.54 -3.99
CA VAL A 128 8.52 13.31 -5.44
C VAL A 128 7.43 14.16 -6.06
N GLN A 129 7.14 13.99 -7.34
CA GLN A 129 6.10 14.74 -8.04
C GLN A 129 4.74 14.62 -7.36
N SER A 130 4.07 15.74 -7.27
CA SER A 130 2.75 15.81 -6.64
C SER A 130 1.68 15.24 -7.56
N VAL A 131 0.70 14.57 -6.96
CA VAL A 131 -0.55 14.23 -7.65
C VAL A 131 -1.34 15.50 -7.86
N PRO A 132 -1.93 15.73 -9.06
CA PRO A 132 -2.76 16.91 -9.35
C PRO A 132 -3.99 17.02 -8.44
#